data_4c4b5d826d13eb4bf7a28d8be0cd6cf3
#
_entry.id   4c4b5d826d13eb4bf7a28d8be0cd6cf3
#
_cell.length_a   1.000
_cell.length_b   1.000
_cell.length_c   1.000
_cell.angle_alpha   90.00
_cell.angle_beta   90.00
_cell.angle_gamma   90.00
#
_symmetry.space_group_name_H-M   'P 1'
#
loop_
_entity.id
_entity.type
_entity.pdbx_description
1 polymer ?
#
loop_
_entity_poly.entity_id
_entity_poly.type
_entity_poly.pdbx_seq_one_letter_code
_entity_poly.pdbx_strand_id
1 'polypeptide(L)'
;GLWIRSRRSVTYSRYQKMSEKNKLIPGLPSGFEDRWNKTLILKKRLLKVIENNFIRYGFDPLETPSFEIAENIGSFLAEDDNNPMSDVFSFNDGEKNITLRYDLSSPLARFVAQNNQELPSIYKRYAIQNVFRNEKSGNARFREFTQADCDIVGNVNSAQANAELCNLVASTLIECGLKKDQFTINVSNRKIIQ
;
A
#
# COMPACT_ATOMS: atom_id res chain seq x y z
N GLY A 1 5.92 -14.41 19.69
CA GLY A 1 7.11 -14.58 20.50
C GLY A 1 8.09 -13.46 20.23
N LEU A 2 8.42 -12.68 21.27
CA LEU A 2 9.39 -11.59 21.21
C LEU A 2 10.79 -12.21 21.11
N TRP A 3 11.40 -12.13 19.92
CA TRP A 3 12.81 -12.50 19.79
C TRP A 3 13.69 -11.32 20.16
N ILE A 4 14.16 -11.26 21.41
CA ILE A 4 15.24 -10.37 21.79
C ILE A 4 16.55 -11.05 21.38
N ARG A 5 17.05 -10.77 20.18
CA ARG A 5 18.44 -11.08 19.85
C ARG A 5 19.34 -10.11 20.59
N SER A 6 20.16 -10.61 21.54
CA SER A 6 21.29 -9.85 22.07
C SER A 6 22.15 -9.37 20.91
N ARG A 7 22.52 -8.11 20.94
CA ARG A 7 23.39 -7.46 19.95
C ARG A 7 24.74 -8.22 19.87
N ARG A 8 24.84 -9.17 18.95
CA ARG A 8 26.14 -9.32 18.29
C ARG A 8 26.20 -8.17 17.30
N SER A 9 27.05 -7.19 17.60
CA SER A 9 27.38 -6.13 16.67
C SER A 9 27.81 -6.82 15.37
N VAL A 10 26.98 -6.74 14.33
CA VAL A 10 27.46 -6.94 12.96
C VAL A 10 28.34 -5.72 12.74
N THR A 11 29.58 -5.86 13.16
CA THR A 11 30.53 -4.76 13.10
C THR A 11 30.73 -4.42 11.64
N TYR A 12 30.67 -3.14 11.31
CA TYR A 12 31.06 -2.55 10.05
C TYR A 12 32.31 -3.21 9.46
N SER A 13 33.26 -3.65 10.32
CA SER A 13 34.43 -4.39 9.95
C SER A 13 34.16 -5.76 9.28
N ARG A 14 33.08 -6.46 9.64
CA ARG A 14 32.73 -7.75 9.02
C ARG A 14 32.18 -7.53 7.62
N TYR A 15 31.42 -6.45 7.42
CA TYR A 15 30.92 -6.07 6.11
C TYR A 15 32.06 -5.61 5.19
N GLN A 16 33.02 -4.80 5.71
CA GLN A 16 34.21 -4.41 4.97
C GLN A 16 35.05 -5.62 4.54
N LYS A 17 35.31 -6.59 5.44
CA LYS A 17 36.05 -7.81 5.09
C LYS A 17 35.35 -8.66 4.02
N MET A 18 34.02 -8.72 4.03
CA MET A 18 33.25 -9.40 2.96
C MET A 18 33.31 -8.63 1.64
N SER A 19 33.24 -7.29 1.70
CA SER A 19 33.33 -6.41 0.54
C SER A 19 34.69 -6.50 -0.14
N GLU A 20 35.78 -6.48 0.62
CA GLU A 20 37.13 -6.61 0.10
C GLU A 20 37.40 -7.97 -0.58
N LYS A 21 36.87 -9.05 0.03
CA LYS A 21 37.08 -10.41 -0.47
C LYS A 21 36.26 -10.72 -1.73
N ASN A 22 35.07 -10.13 -1.89
CA ASN A 22 34.13 -10.44 -2.98
C ASN A 22 33.82 -9.25 -3.91
N LYS A 23 34.47 -8.10 -3.73
CA LYS A 23 34.16 -6.83 -4.45
C LYS A 23 32.66 -6.46 -4.39
N LEU A 24 31.98 -6.78 -3.27
CA LEU A 24 30.57 -6.44 -3.07
C LEU A 24 30.44 -4.96 -2.79
N ILE A 25 29.68 -4.27 -3.62
CA ILE A 25 29.31 -2.87 -3.42
C ILE A 25 27.94 -2.87 -2.71
N PRO A 26 27.84 -2.31 -1.48
CA PRO A 26 26.52 -2.19 -0.83
C PRO A 26 25.63 -1.27 -1.63
N GLY A 27 24.39 -1.71 -1.87
CA GLY A 27 23.43 -0.92 -2.62
C GLY A 27 22.02 -1.48 -2.48
N LEU A 28 21.05 -0.67 -2.83
CA LEU A 28 19.65 -1.06 -2.92
C LEU A 28 19.24 -1.22 -4.40
N PRO A 29 18.24 -2.04 -4.68
CA PRO A 29 17.62 -2.04 -6.00
C PRO A 29 17.08 -0.65 -6.33
N SER A 30 17.10 -0.30 -7.62
CA SER A 30 16.57 0.99 -8.08
C SER A 30 15.09 1.15 -7.68
N GLY A 31 14.74 2.32 -7.13
CA GLY A 31 13.38 2.63 -6.68
C GLY A 31 13.02 2.12 -5.29
N PHE A 32 14.00 1.60 -4.55
CA PHE A 32 13.85 1.22 -3.14
C PHE A 32 14.71 2.12 -2.25
N GLU A 33 14.29 2.36 -1.02
CA GLU A 33 15.02 3.20 -0.07
C GLU A 33 14.95 2.68 1.36
N ASP A 34 16.03 2.90 2.11
CA ASP A 34 16.03 2.75 3.57
C ASP A 34 15.43 4.00 4.20
N ARG A 35 14.41 3.83 5.05
CA ARG A 35 13.80 4.93 5.81
C ARG A 35 14.22 4.86 7.27
N TRP A 36 14.78 5.94 7.78
CA TRP A 36 15.35 5.95 9.12
C TRP A 36 15.26 7.32 9.81
N ASN A 37 15.53 7.36 11.13
CA ASN A 37 15.57 8.58 11.93
C ASN A 37 14.31 9.45 11.84
N LYS A 38 14.49 10.76 11.72
CA LYS A 38 13.43 11.77 11.74
C LYS A 38 12.36 11.51 10.67
N THR A 39 12.76 11.15 9.47
CA THR A 39 11.84 10.88 8.35
C THR A 39 10.91 9.71 8.68
N LEU A 40 11.45 8.61 9.23
CA LEU A 40 10.63 7.48 9.62
C LEU A 40 9.70 7.81 10.80
N ILE A 41 10.17 8.60 11.77
CA ILE A 41 9.36 9.04 12.90
C ILE A 41 8.18 9.90 12.41
N LEU A 42 8.44 10.85 11.52
CA LEU A 42 7.39 11.70 10.92
C LEU A 42 6.39 10.88 10.12
N LYS A 43 6.87 9.95 9.28
CA LYS A 43 6.00 9.03 8.55
C LYS A 43 5.07 8.26 9.50
N LYS A 44 5.61 7.66 10.56
CA LYS A 44 4.80 6.91 11.54
C LYS A 44 3.76 7.77 12.24
N ARG A 45 4.09 9.02 12.57
CA ARG A 45 3.12 9.97 13.15
C ARG A 45 2.00 10.29 12.17
N LEU A 46 2.34 10.58 10.90
CA LEU A 46 1.37 10.83 9.85
C LEU A 46 0.43 9.63 9.65
N LEU A 47 0.98 8.43 9.53
CA LEU A 47 0.18 7.21 9.37
C LEU A 47 -0.74 6.97 10.57
N LYS A 48 -0.30 7.31 11.78
CA LYS A 48 -1.16 7.20 12.98
C LYS A 48 -2.34 8.17 12.96
N VAL A 49 -2.16 9.39 12.46
CA VAL A 49 -3.25 10.34 12.25
C VAL A 49 -4.27 9.79 11.24
N ILE A 50 -3.77 9.27 10.10
CA ILE A 50 -4.61 8.68 9.05
C ILE A 50 -5.41 7.49 9.62
N GLU A 51 -4.74 6.57 10.30
CA GLU A 51 -5.35 5.39 10.92
C GLU A 51 -6.46 5.77 11.91
N ASN A 52 -6.19 6.74 12.79
CA ASN A 52 -7.17 7.20 13.77
C ASN A 52 -8.42 7.79 13.10
N ASN A 53 -8.26 8.46 11.95
CA ASN A 53 -9.40 8.95 11.17
C ASN A 53 -10.20 7.79 10.56
N PHE A 54 -9.56 6.78 9.97
CA PHE A 54 -10.25 5.61 9.46
C PHE A 54 -11.10 4.93 10.55
N ILE A 55 -10.50 4.70 11.73
CA ILE A 55 -11.20 4.11 12.89
C ILE A 55 -12.39 4.97 13.32
N ARG A 56 -12.22 6.30 13.39
CA ARG A 56 -13.29 7.25 13.78
C ARG A 56 -14.49 7.21 12.81
N TYR A 57 -14.23 6.98 11.52
CA TYR A 57 -15.27 6.83 10.51
C TYR A 57 -15.84 5.40 10.42
N GLY A 58 -15.45 4.51 11.34
CA GLY A 58 -15.96 3.16 11.45
C GLY A 58 -15.42 2.19 10.42
N PHE A 59 -14.19 2.39 9.97
CA PHE A 59 -13.49 1.43 9.13
C PHE A 59 -12.72 0.42 9.99
N ASP A 60 -12.82 -0.85 9.65
CA ASP A 60 -12.11 -1.95 10.29
C ASP A 60 -10.75 -2.21 9.61
N PRO A 61 -9.72 -2.57 10.37
CA PRO A 61 -8.41 -2.88 9.81
C PRO A 61 -8.43 -4.19 9.02
N LEU A 62 -7.75 -4.21 7.87
CA LEU A 62 -7.46 -5.42 7.11
C LEU A 62 -5.98 -5.43 6.72
N GLU A 63 -5.26 -6.48 7.10
CA GLU A 63 -3.93 -6.77 6.57
C GLU A 63 -3.98 -8.00 5.67
N THR A 64 -3.48 -7.85 4.45
CA THR A 64 -3.33 -8.93 3.49
C THR A 64 -1.86 -9.26 3.26
N PRO A 65 -1.50 -10.47 2.84
CA PRO A 65 -0.14 -10.82 2.47
C PRO A 65 0.43 -9.90 1.40
N SER A 66 1.75 -9.71 1.41
CA SER A 66 2.44 -8.96 0.34
C SER A 66 2.48 -9.70 -0.99
N PHE A 67 2.25 -11.01 -0.94
CA PHE A 67 2.23 -11.90 -2.10
C PHE A 67 0.81 -12.31 -2.44
N GLU A 68 0.50 -12.29 -3.73
CA GLU A 68 -0.75 -12.77 -4.30
C GLU A 68 -0.46 -13.78 -5.42
N ILE A 69 -1.39 -14.67 -5.71
CA ILE A 69 -1.31 -15.55 -6.88
C ILE A 69 -1.50 -14.68 -8.12
N ALA A 70 -0.60 -14.81 -9.11
CA ALA A 70 -0.58 -13.95 -10.29
C ALA A 70 -1.91 -13.95 -11.07
N GLU A 71 -2.58 -15.09 -11.14
CA GLU A 71 -3.87 -15.26 -11.81
C GLU A 71 -4.98 -14.41 -11.15
N ASN A 72 -4.91 -14.18 -9.84
CA ASN A 72 -5.89 -13.35 -9.13
C ASN A 72 -5.76 -11.87 -9.48
N ILE A 73 -4.56 -11.40 -9.85
CA ILE A 73 -4.29 -10.00 -10.19
C ILE A 73 -4.53 -9.75 -11.68
N GLY A 74 -4.21 -10.71 -12.55
CA GLY A 74 -4.25 -10.55 -13.99
C GLY A 74 -5.61 -10.13 -14.54
N SER A 75 -6.72 -10.53 -13.91
CA SER A 75 -8.07 -10.13 -14.31
C SER A 75 -8.40 -8.64 -14.01
N PHE A 76 -7.65 -7.98 -13.13
CA PHE A 76 -7.82 -6.58 -12.77
C PHE A 76 -6.89 -5.63 -13.53
N LEU A 77 -5.75 -6.15 -14.02
CA LEU A 77 -4.81 -5.41 -14.85
C LEU A 77 -5.13 -5.55 -16.36
N ALA A 78 -6.32 -6.08 -16.69
CA ALA A 78 -6.72 -6.43 -18.02
C ALA A 78 -6.84 -5.22 -18.96
N GLU A 79 -6.47 -5.44 -20.21
CA GLU A 79 -6.82 -4.73 -21.43
C GLU A 79 -6.00 -3.51 -21.82
N ASP A 80 -4.77 -3.37 -21.37
CA ASP A 80 -3.84 -2.56 -22.19
C ASP A 80 -2.98 -3.51 -23.04
N ASP A 81 -3.06 -3.34 -24.37
CA ASP A 81 -2.38 -4.18 -25.39
C ASP A 81 -0.85 -4.26 -25.24
N ASN A 82 -0.28 -3.55 -24.26
CA ASN A 82 1.13 -3.44 -23.96
C ASN A 82 1.57 -4.18 -22.68
N ASN A 83 1.18 -5.45 -22.53
CA ASN A 83 1.68 -6.34 -21.47
C ASN A 83 1.55 -5.76 -20.03
N PRO A 84 0.35 -5.76 -19.43
CA PRO A 84 0.09 -5.20 -18.11
C PRO A 84 0.90 -5.85 -16.98
N MET A 85 1.44 -7.05 -17.20
CA MET A 85 2.32 -7.75 -16.24
C MET A 85 3.73 -7.17 -16.18
N SER A 86 4.13 -6.27 -17.08
CA SER A 86 5.47 -5.66 -17.05
C SER A 86 5.71 -4.79 -15.82
N ASP A 87 4.64 -4.20 -15.28
CA ASP A 87 4.69 -3.29 -14.12
C ASP A 87 4.49 -4.01 -12.77
N VAL A 88 4.40 -5.35 -12.78
CA VAL A 88 4.23 -6.18 -11.60
C VAL A 88 5.49 -6.98 -11.32
N PHE A 89 5.96 -6.99 -10.08
CA PHE A 89 7.01 -7.91 -9.66
C PHE A 89 6.45 -9.32 -9.53
N SER A 90 6.92 -10.25 -10.34
CA SER A 90 6.47 -11.64 -10.35
C SER A 90 7.65 -12.61 -10.29
N PHE A 91 7.42 -13.76 -9.71
CA PHE A 91 8.35 -14.89 -9.67
C PHE A 91 7.58 -16.19 -9.55
N ASN A 92 8.24 -17.31 -9.84
CA ASN A 92 7.68 -18.65 -9.62
C ASN A 92 8.26 -19.21 -8.31
N ASP A 93 7.40 -19.68 -7.40
CA ASP A 93 7.81 -20.26 -6.12
C ASP A 93 8.14 -21.77 -6.19
N GLY A 94 8.03 -22.36 -7.38
CA GLY A 94 8.19 -23.79 -7.65
C GLY A 94 6.85 -24.51 -7.90
N GLU A 95 5.72 -23.91 -7.51
CA GLU A 95 4.38 -24.44 -7.72
C GLU A 95 3.51 -23.50 -8.56
N LYS A 96 3.56 -22.19 -8.24
CA LYS A 96 2.70 -21.16 -8.84
C LYS A 96 3.48 -19.90 -9.19
N ASN A 97 2.90 -19.13 -10.08
CA ASN A 97 3.35 -17.76 -10.32
C ASN A 97 2.79 -16.84 -9.22
N ILE A 98 3.68 -16.22 -8.52
CA ILE A 98 3.41 -15.32 -7.39
C ILE A 98 3.78 -13.90 -7.78
N THR A 99 3.01 -12.92 -7.34
CA THR A 99 3.28 -11.51 -7.55
C THR A 99 3.36 -10.76 -6.24
N LEU A 100 4.14 -9.70 -6.19
CA LEU A 100 4.00 -8.68 -5.16
C LEU A 100 2.75 -7.85 -5.46
N ARG A 101 1.95 -7.56 -4.42
CA ARG A 101 0.73 -6.76 -4.58
C ARG A 101 1.03 -5.38 -5.17
N TYR A 102 0.32 -5.04 -6.24
CA TYR A 102 0.45 -3.78 -6.95
C TYR A 102 -0.36 -2.65 -6.28
N ASP A 103 -1.45 -3.01 -5.64
CA ASP A 103 -2.40 -2.16 -4.92
C ASP A 103 -2.95 -2.89 -3.68
N LEU A 104 -3.94 -2.30 -3.01
CA LEU A 104 -4.65 -2.90 -1.89
C LEU A 104 -6.10 -3.28 -2.23
N SER A 105 -6.57 -2.95 -3.43
CA SER A 105 -7.94 -3.24 -3.89
C SER A 105 -8.07 -4.67 -4.40
N SER A 106 -7.09 -5.19 -5.16
CA SER A 106 -7.10 -6.58 -5.63
C SER A 106 -7.08 -7.59 -4.48
N PRO A 107 -6.20 -7.44 -3.46
CA PRO A 107 -6.26 -8.27 -2.25
C PRO A 107 -7.59 -8.17 -1.49
N LEU A 108 -8.20 -6.97 -1.44
CA LEU A 108 -9.52 -6.80 -0.85
C LEU A 108 -10.58 -7.59 -1.60
N ALA A 109 -10.61 -7.49 -2.94
CA ALA A 109 -11.58 -8.22 -3.77
C ALA A 109 -11.49 -9.73 -3.53
N ARG A 110 -10.27 -10.29 -3.50
CA ARG A 110 -10.06 -11.70 -3.15
C ARG A 110 -10.55 -12.02 -1.74
N PHE A 111 -10.21 -11.19 -0.76
CA PHE A 111 -10.63 -11.39 0.64
C PHE A 111 -12.15 -11.41 0.77
N VAL A 112 -12.84 -10.44 0.15
CA VAL A 112 -14.29 -10.36 0.17
C VAL A 112 -14.92 -11.58 -0.52
N ALA A 113 -14.38 -12.02 -1.66
CA ALA A 113 -14.86 -13.20 -2.36
C ALA A 113 -14.73 -14.48 -1.52
N GLN A 114 -13.66 -14.60 -0.74
CA GLN A 114 -13.41 -15.77 0.12
C GLN A 114 -14.26 -15.77 1.41
N ASN A 115 -14.63 -14.58 1.92
CA ASN A 115 -15.25 -14.44 3.24
C ASN A 115 -16.64 -13.77 3.17
N ASN A 116 -17.28 -13.74 2.01
CA ASN A 116 -18.54 -13.01 1.78
C ASN A 116 -19.68 -13.38 2.73
N GLN A 117 -19.70 -14.61 3.22
CA GLN A 117 -20.75 -15.08 4.15
C GLN A 117 -20.52 -14.62 5.61
N GLU A 118 -19.29 -14.28 5.95
CA GLU A 118 -18.90 -13.84 7.29
C GLU A 118 -18.87 -12.32 7.43
N LEU A 119 -18.77 -11.60 6.30
CA LEU A 119 -18.70 -10.16 6.26
C LEU A 119 -20.08 -9.51 6.42
N PRO A 120 -20.15 -8.34 7.06
CA PRO A 120 -21.40 -7.57 7.12
C PRO A 120 -21.86 -7.15 5.73
N SER A 121 -23.17 -6.92 5.55
CA SER A 121 -23.76 -6.50 4.27
C SER A 121 -23.18 -5.18 3.73
N ILE A 122 -22.67 -4.34 4.62
CA ILE A 122 -21.86 -3.15 4.33
C ILE A 122 -20.57 -3.31 5.10
N TYR A 123 -19.49 -3.58 4.40
CA TYR A 123 -18.16 -3.75 4.96
C TYR A 123 -17.29 -2.53 4.67
N LYS A 124 -16.89 -1.84 5.73
CA LYS A 124 -15.99 -0.68 5.67
C LYS A 124 -14.62 -1.14 6.15
N ARG A 125 -13.63 -1.14 5.28
CA ARG A 125 -12.26 -1.56 5.65
C ARG A 125 -11.25 -0.46 5.39
N TYR A 126 -10.17 -0.44 6.16
CA TYR A 126 -8.96 0.28 5.81
C TYR A 126 -7.74 -0.63 5.80
N ALA A 127 -6.74 -0.26 5.03
CA ALA A 127 -5.42 -0.88 5.04
C ALA A 127 -4.33 0.17 4.89
N ILE A 128 -3.24 0.03 5.65
CA ILE A 128 -2.05 0.87 5.55
C ILE A 128 -0.86 -0.05 5.36
N GLN A 129 -0.52 -0.33 4.10
CA GLN A 129 0.48 -1.33 3.76
C GLN A 129 1.33 -0.88 2.56
N ASN A 130 2.52 -1.48 2.41
CA ASN A 130 3.35 -1.23 1.24
C ASN A 130 2.81 -1.95 0.02
N VAL A 131 2.90 -1.29 -1.12
CA VAL A 131 2.61 -1.81 -2.46
C VAL A 131 3.87 -1.71 -3.33
N PHE A 132 3.92 -2.49 -4.40
CA PHE A 132 5.11 -2.70 -5.19
C PHE A 132 4.79 -2.54 -6.67
N ARG A 133 5.50 -1.64 -7.36
CA ARG A 133 5.31 -1.37 -8.78
C ARG A 133 6.63 -1.45 -9.52
N ASN A 134 6.72 -2.32 -10.51
CA ASN A 134 7.92 -2.47 -11.32
C ASN A 134 8.05 -1.40 -12.43
N GLU A 135 7.49 -0.23 -12.19
CA GLU A 135 7.58 0.90 -13.09
C GLU A 135 8.99 1.51 -13.10
N LYS A 136 9.29 2.31 -14.11
CA LYS A 136 10.55 3.03 -14.18
C LYS A 136 10.63 4.01 -13.01
N SER A 137 11.64 3.83 -12.16
CA SER A 137 11.89 4.73 -11.03
C SER A 137 12.31 6.12 -11.50
N GLY A 138 11.93 7.17 -10.76
CA GLY A 138 12.25 8.55 -11.07
C GLY A 138 12.22 9.41 -9.81
N ASN A 139 12.34 10.74 -9.97
CA ASN A 139 12.27 11.67 -8.85
C ASN A 139 10.93 11.53 -8.13
N ALA A 140 10.97 11.17 -6.83
CA ALA A 140 9.80 10.89 -5.99
C ALA A 140 8.89 9.73 -6.48
N ARG A 141 9.36 8.87 -7.39
CA ARG A 141 8.65 7.70 -7.89
C ARG A 141 9.37 6.44 -7.44
N PHE A 142 8.90 5.89 -6.33
CA PHE A 142 9.46 4.68 -5.74
C PHE A 142 8.74 3.44 -6.27
N ARG A 143 9.46 2.30 -6.29
CA ARG A 143 8.91 0.98 -6.61
C ARG A 143 8.27 0.30 -5.41
N GLU A 144 8.60 0.75 -4.20
CA GLU A 144 7.95 0.37 -2.96
C GLU A 144 7.49 1.63 -2.23
N PHE A 145 6.19 1.73 -1.95
CA PHE A 145 5.63 2.84 -1.18
C PHE A 145 4.41 2.40 -0.37
N THR A 146 4.06 3.18 0.64
CA THR A 146 2.91 2.89 1.50
C THR A 146 1.67 3.51 0.90
N GLN A 147 0.63 2.71 0.70
CA GLN A 147 -0.74 3.18 0.49
C GLN A 147 -1.50 3.18 1.82
N ALA A 148 -2.33 4.20 2.03
CA ALA A 148 -3.36 4.25 3.05
C ALA A 148 -4.70 4.27 2.32
N ASP A 149 -5.41 3.18 2.41
CA ASP A 149 -6.58 2.88 1.56
C ASP A 149 -7.79 2.59 2.42
N CYS A 150 -8.95 3.07 2.03
CA CYS A 150 -10.21 2.75 2.69
C CYS A 150 -11.32 2.54 1.67
N ASP A 151 -12.11 1.48 1.88
CA ASP A 151 -13.17 1.08 0.96
C ASP A 151 -14.46 0.77 1.71
N ILE A 152 -15.56 0.99 1.02
CA ILE A 152 -16.89 0.60 1.44
C ILE A 152 -17.42 -0.41 0.42
N VAL A 153 -17.59 -1.65 0.86
CA VAL A 153 -18.05 -2.76 0.03
C VAL A 153 -19.48 -3.13 0.44
N GLY A 154 -20.38 -3.26 -0.51
CA GLY A 154 -21.77 -3.63 -0.26
C GLY A 154 -22.77 -2.78 -1.02
N ASN A 155 -24.07 -3.00 -0.73
CA ASN A 155 -25.14 -2.22 -1.36
C ASN A 155 -25.37 -0.91 -0.59
N VAL A 156 -24.65 0.14 -0.99
CA VAL A 156 -24.69 1.47 -0.37
C VAL A 156 -25.16 2.53 -1.36
N ASN A 157 -25.72 3.63 -0.85
CA ASN A 157 -25.96 4.81 -1.64
C ASN A 157 -24.62 5.46 -2.01
N SER A 158 -24.22 5.38 -3.27
CA SER A 158 -22.92 5.85 -3.75
C SER A 158 -22.67 7.33 -3.47
N ALA A 159 -23.71 8.19 -3.53
CA ALA A 159 -23.53 9.62 -3.25
C ALA A 159 -23.21 9.88 -1.78
N GLN A 160 -23.89 9.16 -0.87
CA GLN A 160 -23.62 9.26 0.57
C GLN A 160 -22.24 8.70 0.92
N ALA A 161 -21.86 7.54 0.37
CA ALA A 161 -20.56 6.94 0.57
C ALA A 161 -19.43 7.85 0.06
N ASN A 162 -19.57 8.42 -1.12
CA ASN A 162 -18.59 9.36 -1.67
C ASN A 162 -18.47 10.65 -0.82
N ALA A 163 -19.61 11.20 -0.33
CA ALA A 163 -19.59 12.36 0.56
C ALA A 163 -18.88 12.06 1.89
N GLU A 164 -19.10 10.87 2.45
CA GLU A 164 -18.40 10.41 3.66
C GLU A 164 -16.88 10.31 3.42
N LEU A 165 -16.45 9.71 2.31
CA LEU A 165 -15.04 9.62 1.94
C LEU A 165 -14.41 11.01 1.74
N CYS A 166 -15.10 11.95 1.10
CA CYS A 166 -14.62 13.33 0.96
C CYS A 166 -14.41 14.00 2.33
N ASN A 167 -15.37 13.83 3.26
CA ASN A 167 -15.26 14.34 4.62
C ASN A 167 -14.10 13.69 5.39
N LEU A 168 -13.93 12.38 5.25
CA LEU A 168 -12.81 11.65 5.86
C LEU A 168 -11.47 12.20 5.37
N VAL A 169 -11.30 12.37 4.05
CA VAL A 169 -10.07 12.91 3.47
C VAL A 169 -9.82 14.34 3.98
N ALA A 170 -10.85 15.22 3.97
CA ALA A 170 -10.72 16.59 4.46
C ALA A 170 -10.32 16.65 5.93
N SER A 171 -10.98 15.87 6.78
CA SER A 171 -10.67 15.77 8.21
C SER A 171 -9.26 15.29 8.46
N THR A 172 -8.84 14.26 7.71
CA THR A 172 -7.48 13.70 7.80
C THR A 172 -6.42 14.73 7.42
N LEU A 173 -6.61 15.49 6.34
CA LEU A 173 -5.67 16.52 5.91
C LEU A 173 -5.55 17.65 6.94
N ILE A 174 -6.67 18.08 7.53
CA ILE A 174 -6.69 19.08 8.60
C ILE A 174 -5.93 18.59 9.84
N GLU A 175 -6.17 17.34 10.26
CA GLU A 175 -5.46 16.76 11.42
C GLU A 175 -3.98 16.49 11.14
N CYS A 176 -3.59 16.32 9.89
CA CYS A 176 -2.19 16.31 9.47
C CYS A 176 -1.53 17.69 9.51
N GLY A 177 -2.29 18.74 9.83
CA GLY A 177 -1.78 20.11 10.01
C GLY A 177 -2.02 21.05 8.83
N LEU A 178 -2.73 20.63 7.79
CA LEU A 178 -3.08 21.48 6.66
C LEU A 178 -4.26 22.41 7.01
N LYS A 179 -4.20 23.65 6.60
CA LYS A 179 -5.32 24.59 6.68
C LYS A 179 -6.31 24.35 5.54
N LYS A 180 -7.55 24.79 5.72
CA LYS A 180 -8.63 24.61 4.72
C LYS A 180 -8.34 25.25 3.36
N ASP A 181 -7.52 26.27 3.32
CA ASP A 181 -7.08 26.99 2.11
C ASP A 181 -5.84 26.38 1.43
N GLN A 182 -5.26 25.31 2.01
CA GLN A 182 -4.05 24.65 1.52
C GLN A 182 -4.31 23.37 0.72
N PHE A 183 -5.57 22.96 0.59
CA PHE A 183 -5.92 21.79 -0.22
C PHE A 183 -7.28 21.94 -0.88
N THR A 184 -7.50 21.17 -1.93
CA THR A 184 -8.78 21.09 -2.64
C THR A 184 -9.10 19.61 -2.90
N ILE A 185 -10.35 19.21 -2.67
CA ILE A 185 -10.86 17.89 -3.02
C ILE A 185 -11.63 18.00 -4.33
N ASN A 186 -11.09 17.41 -5.39
CA ASN A 186 -11.73 17.39 -6.70
C ASN A 186 -12.63 16.14 -6.82
N VAL A 187 -13.90 16.34 -7.09
CA VAL A 187 -14.87 15.27 -7.32
C VAL A 187 -15.28 15.30 -8.78
N SER A 188 -15.20 14.16 -9.46
CA SER A 188 -15.62 14.02 -10.86
C SER A 188 -16.59 12.86 -11.02
N ASN A 189 -17.52 13.00 -11.96
CA ASN A 189 -18.42 11.93 -12.36
C ASN A 189 -18.33 11.75 -13.88
N ARG A 190 -18.05 10.53 -14.34
CA ARG A 190 -17.95 10.22 -15.78
C ARG A 190 -19.20 10.61 -16.57
N LYS A 191 -20.39 10.65 -15.94
CA LYS A 191 -21.64 11.10 -16.59
C LYS A 191 -21.65 12.60 -16.93
N ILE A 192 -20.70 13.39 -16.41
CA ILE A 192 -20.59 14.83 -16.73
C ILE A 192 -19.72 15.04 -17.98
N ILE A 193 -18.94 14.03 -18.39
CA ILE A 193 -17.97 14.11 -19.49
C ILE A 193 -18.53 13.43 -20.75
N GLN A 194 -19.72 12.85 -20.70
CA GLN A 194 -20.51 12.37 -21.81
C GLN A 194 -21.47 13.49 -22.25
#